data_705e90d1b2c1cfe25e1dd18686f770fa
#
_entry.id   705e90d1b2c1cfe25e1dd18686f770fa
#
_cell.length_a   1.000
_cell.length_b   1.000
_cell.length_c   1.000
_cell.angle_alpha   90.00
_cell.angle_beta   90.00
_cell.angle_gamma   90.00
#
_symmetry.space_group_name_H-M   'P 1'
#
loop_
_entity.id
_entity.type
_entity.pdbx_description
1 polymer ?
#
loop_
_entity_poly.entity_id
_entity_poly.type
_entity_poly.pdbx_seq_one_letter_code
_entity_poly.pdbx_strand_id
1 'polypeptide(L)'
;MNRKIKNYKNSDNKNKKSYFSKNKNNYEKHESTFNSKDSAMEENRGINEKNMKKFGIAVLILSIALFFLPFSNGSVIDSSESAKNALANRVSTAISAGVVLLSSDENVIGKDYTISHKVSDDNTKIWVWDYAAEDGDYVQVLVNGTPITKPFMIKNKPREFTVPTTGDIQVKGIKDGGGGITYAIRYDFNSTSYFNGTPEGEFNTYTLIRE
;
A
#
# COMPACT_ATOMS: atom_id res chain seq x y z
N MET A 1 -2.44 -49.10 25.04
CA MET A 1 -3.47 -49.76 24.20
C MET A 1 -3.21 -49.36 22.74
N ASN A 2 -2.72 -50.37 21.98
CA ASN A 2 -2.31 -50.27 20.58
C ASN A 2 -3.48 -50.16 19.60
N ARG A 3 -3.32 -49.42 18.51
CA ARG A 3 -3.83 -49.76 17.16
C ARG A 3 -3.31 -48.74 16.18
N LYS A 4 -2.34 -49.12 15.41
CA LYS A 4 -2.27 -49.81 14.10
C LYS A 4 -2.46 -48.89 12.89
N ILE A 5 -1.36 -48.77 12.22
CA ILE A 5 -1.05 -48.30 10.88
C ILE A 5 -1.88 -49.08 9.82
N LYS A 6 -2.32 -48.39 8.77
CA LYS A 6 -2.57 -49.03 7.46
C LYS A 6 -2.02 -48.14 6.32
N ASN A 7 -0.94 -48.68 5.75
CA ASN A 7 -0.45 -48.39 4.41
C ASN A 7 -1.38 -48.99 3.37
N TYR A 8 -1.61 -48.31 2.28
CA TYR A 8 -1.99 -48.94 1.00
C TYR A 8 -1.04 -48.47 -0.10
N LYS A 9 -0.38 -49.47 -0.67
CA LYS A 9 0.50 -49.43 -1.83
C LYS A 9 -0.26 -50.06 -3.01
N ASN A 10 0.18 -49.70 -4.22
CA ASN A 10 0.04 -50.37 -5.53
C ASN A 10 -1.24 -50.06 -6.31
N SER A 11 -1.19 -49.94 -7.64
CA SER A 11 -0.37 -50.68 -8.62
C SER A 11 -0.44 -50.02 -10.02
N ASP A 12 0.64 -50.18 -10.70
CA ASP A 12 0.87 -50.19 -12.15
C ASP A 12 -0.31 -50.41 -13.10
N ASN A 13 -0.30 -49.75 -14.24
CA ASN A 13 -0.50 -50.48 -15.47
C ASN A 13 0.21 -49.83 -16.68
N LYS A 14 0.92 -50.70 -17.37
CA LYS A 14 1.72 -50.54 -18.59
C LYS A 14 0.87 -50.57 -19.85
N ASN A 15 1.42 -49.97 -20.90
CA ASN A 15 1.37 -50.43 -22.31
C ASN A 15 0.08 -50.36 -23.10
N LYS A 16 0.17 -49.59 -24.20
CA LYS A 16 -0.08 -50.23 -25.53
C LYS A 16 0.55 -49.37 -26.64
N LYS A 17 1.55 -49.98 -27.31
CA LYS A 17 1.99 -49.72 -28.68
C LYS A 17 1.02 -50.35 -29.68
N SER A 18 0.82 -49.75 -30.81
CA SER A 18 0.67 -50.39 -32.14
C SER A 18 0.15 -49.34 -33.12
N TYR A 19 0.53 -49.20 -34.24
CA TYR A 19 1.09 -49.82 -35.44
C TYR A 19 0.70 -48.93 -36.61
N PHE A 20 1.70 -48.55 -37.43
CA PHE A 20 1.78 -48.76 -38.87
C PHE A 20 0.57 -48.40 -39.74
N SER A 21 0.79 -47.44 -40.70
CA SER A 21 0.68 -47.81 -42.10
C SER A 21 1.31 -46.71 -42.99
N LYS A 22 2.31 -47.17 -43.76
CA LYS A 22 2.83 -46.50 -44.99
C LYS A 22 1.77 -46.61 -46.07
N ASN A 23 1.51 -45.53 -46.78
CA ASN A 23 1.06 -45.67 -48.18
C ASN A 23 1.83 -44.69 -49.06
N LYS A 24 2.67 -45.29 -49.91
CA LYS A 24 3.26 -44.67 -51.11
C LYS A 24 2.20 -44.75 -52.22
N ASN A 25 1.95 -43.68 -52.87
CA ASN A 25 1.59 -43.72 -54.29
C ASN A 25 2.12 -42.47 -54.97
N ASN A 26 2.96 -42.75 -55.97
CA ASN A 26 3.40 -41.89 -57.08
C ASN A 26 2.21 -41.44 -57.90
N TYR A 27 2.17 -40.18 -58.32
CA TYR A 27 1.77 -39.80 -59.67
C TYR A 27 2.48 -38.54 -60.11
N GLU A 28 3.20 -38.68 -61.12
CA GLU A 28 3.62 -37.93 -62.30
C GLU A 28 3.42 -36.40 -62.36
N LYS A 29 4.49 -35.83 -62.67
CA LYS A 29 4.98 -34.71 -63.49
C LYS A 29 3.91 -34.08 -64.39
N HIS A 30 3.59 -32.81 -64.10
CA HIS A 30 3.19 -31.84 -65.10
C HIS A 30 3.97 -30.55 -64.88
N GLU A 31 4.91 -30.30 -65.82
CA GLU A 31 5.50 -28.99 -66.02
C GLU A 31 4.42 -28.05 -66.57
N SER A 32 4.21 -26.95 -65.90
CA SER A 32 3.68 -25.74 -66.49
C SER A 32 4.37 -24.52 -65.92
N THR A 33 5.15 -23.90 -66.76
CA THR A 33 5.70 -22.56 -66.64
C THR A 33 4.64 -21.57 -66.24
N PHE A 34 4.79 -20.96 -65.03
CA PHE A 34 4.06 -19.75 -64.74
C PHE A 34 4.86 -18.77 -63.86
N ASN A 35 5.32 -17.73 -64.50
CA ASN A 35 5.55 -16.35 -64.12
C ASN A 35 6.21 -15.99 -62.76
N SER A 36 7.39 -15.39 -62.95
CA SER A 36 8.23 -14.60 -62.06
C SER A 36 7.58 -13.30 -61.57
N LYS A 37 6.40 -13.33 -60.98
CA LYS A 37 5.78 -12.15 -60.34
C LYS A 37 5.45 -12.33 -58.84
N ASP A 38 5.48 -13.55 -58.33
CA ASP A 38 5.11 -13.82 -56.93
C ASP A 38 6.27 -13.70 -55.91
N SER A 39 7.53 -13.73 -56.39
CA SER A 39 8.68 -13.62 -55.53
C SER A 39 8.89 -12.23 -54.90
N ALA A 40 8.41 -11.16 -55.60
CA ALA A 40 8.53 -9.79 -55.07
C ALA A 40 7.48 -9.45 -53.99
N MET A 41 6.37 -10.23 -53.92
CA MET A 41 5.31 -10.00 -52.91
C MET A 41 5.55 -10.72 -51.60
N GLU A 42 6.28 -11.86 -51.62
CA GLU A 42 6.64 -12.58 -50.37
C GLU A 42 7.78 -11.88 -49.62
N GLU A 43 8.72 -11.26 -50.30
CA GLU A 43 9.83 -10.55 -49.65
C GLU A 43 9.36 -9.30 -48.91
N ASN A 44 8.29 -8.65 -49.41
CA ASN A 44 7.71 -7.47 -48.74
C ASN A 44 6.83 -7.82 -47.50
N ARG A 45 6.24 -9.03 -47.44
CA ARG A 45 5.52 -9.48 -46.25
C ARG A 45 6.46 -9.81 -45.11
N GLY A 46 7.61 -10.41 -45.38
CA GLY A 46 8.60 -10.78 -44.35
C GLY A 46 9.24 -9.57 -43.65
N ILE A 47 9.41 -8.45 -44.38
CA ILE A 47 9.98 -7.22 -43.83
C ILE A 47 8.99 -6.53 -42.87
N ASN A 48 7.71 -6.50 -43.24
CA ASN A 48 6.67 -5.92 -42.38
C ASN A 48 6.42 -6.73 -41.09
N GLU A 49 6.39 -8.06 -41.15
CA GLU A 49 6.23 -8.89 -39.96
C GLU A 49 7.40 -8.78 -38.97
N LYS A 50 8.63 -8.72 -39.47
CA LYS A 50 9.83 -8.52 -38.63
C LYS A 50 9.80 -7.16 -37.93
N ASN A 51 9.36 -6.12 -38.61
CA ASN A 51 9.26 -4.78 -38.07
C ASN A 51 8.08 -4.65 -37.08
N MET A 52 6.94 -5.28 -37.37
CA MET A 52 5.81 -5.36 -36.43
C MET A 52 6.17 -6.12 -35.15
N LYS A 53 6.91 -7.23 -35.24
CA LYS A 53 7.37 -7.97 -34.05
C LYS A 53 8.34 -7.12 -33.22
N LYS A 54 9.27 -6.40 -33.82
CA LYS A 54 10.16 -5.47 -33.14
C LYS A 54 9.40 -4.31 -32.51
N PHE A 55 8.41 -3.76 -33.20
CA PHE A 55 7.55 -2.70 -32.66
C PHE A 55 6.72 -3.22 -31.46
N GLY A 56 6.13 -4.41 -31.57
CA GLY A 56 5.40 -5.04 -30.48
C GLY A 56 6.28 -5.29 -29.22
N ILE A 57 7.52 -5.75 -29.41
CA ILE A 57 8.49 -5.93 -28.32
C ILE A 57 8.87 -4.57 -27.70
N ALA A 58 9.08 -3.54 -28.50
CA ALA A 58 9.41 -2.20 -28.01
C ALA A 58 8.26 -1.59 -27.17
N VAL A 59 7.01 -1.74 -27.62
CA VAL A 59 5.83 -1.31 -26.89
C VAL A 59 5.65 -2.10 -25.59
N LEU A 60 5.91 -3.41 -25.61
CA LEU A 60 5.84 -4.24 -24.41
C LEU A 60 6.91 -3.84 -23.37
N ILE A 61 8.14 -3.59 -23.82
CA ILE A 61 9.22 -3.12 -22.93
C ILE A 61 8.88 -1.73 -22.36
N LEU A 62 8.33 -0.83 -23.17
CA LEU A 62 7.94 0.50 -22.73
C LEU A 62 6.78 0.43 -21.71
N SER A 63 5.78 -0.43 -21.93
CA SER A 63 4.67 -0.61 -20.99
C SER A 63 5.13 -1.24 -19.68
N ILE A 64 6.06 -2.19 -19.73
CA ILE A 64 6.68 -2.76 -18.51
C ILE A 64 7.51 -1.69 -17.79
N ALA A 65 8.31 -0.90 -18.50
CA ALA A 65 9.09 0.18 -17.91
C ALA A 65 8.18 1.25 -17.25
N LEU A 66 7.04 1.59 -17.85
CA LEU A 66 6.05 2.49 -17.26
C LEU A 66 5.36 1.87 -16.02
N PHE A 67 5.22 0.55 -15.96
CA PHE A 67 4.66 -0.14 -14.79
C PHE A 67 5.65 -0.21 -13.62
N PHE A 68 6.95 -0.20 -13.91
CA PHE A 68 8.03 -0.18 -12.93
C PHE A 68 8.57 1.23 -12.63
N LEU A 69 8.00 2.29 -13.24
CA LEU A 69 8.24 3.63 -12.72
C LEU A 69 7.64 3.65 -11.31
N PRO A 70 8.46 3.74 -10.25
CA PRO A 70 7.90 3.89 -8.93
C PRO A 70 7.08 5.18 -8.97
N PHE A 71 5.79 5.09 -8.70
CA PHE A 71 5.04 6.22 -8.17
C PHE A 71 5.66 6.49 -6.80
N SER A 72 6.83 7.09 -6.79
CA SER A 72 7.39 7.68 -5.58
C SER A 72 6.49 8.88 -5.28
N ASN A 73 5.35 8.61 -4.66
CA ASN A 73 4.63 9.61 -3.89
C ASN A 73 5.52 9.92 -2.68
N GLY A 74 6.66 10.52 -2.92
CA GLY A 74 7.45 11.13 -1.88
C GLY A 74 6.55 12.21 -1.28
N SER A 75 6.12 12.00 -0.04
CA SER A 75 5.36 13.01 0.68
C SER A 75 6.20 14.28 0.70
N VAL A 76 5.62 15.37 0.21
CA VAL A 76 6.31 16.67 0.22
C VAL A 76 6.35 17.14 1.67
N ILE A 77 7.54 17.32 2.20
CA ILE A 77 7.74 17.82 3.57
C ILE A 77 7.43 19.30 3.59
N ASP A 78 6.49 19.69 4.45
CA ASP A 78 6.20 21.10 4.71
C ASP A 78 7.26 21.68 5.66
N SER A 79 8.10 22.57 5.15
CA SER A 79 9.12 23.31 5.90
C SER A 79 8.77 24.78 6.14
N SER A 80 7.49 25.13 5.95
CA SER A 80 6.99 26.49 6.17
C SER A 80 7.17 26.95 7.62
N GLU A 81 7.02 28.24 7.85
CA GLU A 81 7.04 28.78 9.22
C GLU A 81 5.89 28.22 10.08
N SER A 82 4.74 27.95 9.47
CA SER A 82 3.62 27.28 10.14
C SER A 82 3.97 25.87 10.59
N ALA A 83 4.71 25.12 9.76
CA ALA A 83 5.19 23.80 10.08
C ALA A 83 6.19 23.82 11.24
N LYS A 84 7.16 24.72 11.22
CA LYS A 84 8.13 24.91 12.32
C LYS A 84 7.44 25.26 13.63
N ASN A 85 6.48 26.18 13.58
CA ASN A 85 5.69 26.58 14.74
C ASN A 85 4.83 25.42 15.26
N ALA A 86 4.28 24.60 14.36
CA ALA A 86 3.52 23.41 14.72
C ALA A 86 4.37 22.39 15.48
N LEU A 87 5.59 22.11 15.01
CA LEU A 87 6.54 21.22 15.69
C LEU A 87 6.97 21.80 17.06
N ALA A 88 7.34 23.08 17.12
CA ALA A 88 7.78 23.72 18.35
C ALA A 88 6.69 23.76 19.44
N ASN A 89 5.46 24.08 19.07
CA ASN A 89 4.32 24.16 19.99
C ASN A 89 3.59 22.82 20.17
N ARG A 90 3.84 21.85 19.27
CA ARG A 90 3.17 20.55 19.21
C ARG A 90 1.65 20.65 19.01
N VAL A 91 1.17 21.79 18.54
CA VAL A 91 -0.24 22.07 18.25
C VAL A 91 -0.35 23.11 17.15
N SER A 92 -1.32 22.96 16.24
CA SER A 92 -1.57 23.91 15.16
C SER A 92 -2.99 23.82 14.63
N THR A 93 -3.61 24.96 14.38
CA THR A 93 -4.86 25.06 13.60
C THR A 93 -4.61 25.23 12.10
N ALA A 94 -3.37 25.61 11.72
CA ALA A 94 -2.99 25.87 10.34
C ALA A 94 -2.57 24.61 9.56
N ILE A 95 -2.15 23.55 10.26
CA ILE A 95 -1.68 22.31 9.62
C ILE A 95 -2.86 21.34 9.47
N SER A 96 -3.14 20.99 8.22
CA SER A 96 -4.18 20.01 7.88
C SER A 96 -3.75 18.57 8.14
N ALA A 97 -4.72 17.66 8.24
CA ALA A 97 -4.43 16.23 8.33
C ALA A 97 -3.67 15.72 7.09
N GLY A 98 -2.66 14.88 7.32
CA GLY A 98 -1.84 14.29 6.25
C GLY A 98 -0.63 15.10 5.83
N VAL A 99 -0.39 16.25 6.45
CA VAL A 99 0.83 17.03 6.19
C VAL A 99 2.01 16.36 6.88
N VAL A 100 3.11 16.19 6.13
CA VAL A 100 4.38 15.65 6.62
C VAL A 100 5.29 16.81 7.00
N LEU A 101 5.85 16.77 8.20
CA LEU A 101 6.66 17.82 8.77
C LEU A 101 8.13 17.45 8.93
N LEU A 102 8.43 16.14 9.04
CA LEU A 102 9.78 15.63 9.25
C LEU A 102 10.12 14.57 8.21
N SER A 103 11.40 14.46 7.87
CA SER A 103 11.93 13.45 6.95
C SER A 103 12.25 12.12 7.62
N SER A 104 12.33 12.10 8.93
CA SER A 104 12.61 10.94 9.77
C SER A 104 11.89 11.08 11.09
N ASP A 105 11.63 9.98 11.73
CA ASP A 105 11.07 9.99 13.06
C ASP A 105 12.07 10.55 14.08
N GLU A 106 11.53 11.09 15.14
CA GLU A 106 12.28 11.61 16.27
C GLU A 106 11.71 11.02 17.56
N ASN A 107 12.56 10.78 18.54
CA ASN A 107 12.12 10.37 19.88
C ASN A 107 11.38 11.54 20.57
N VAL A 108 10.13 11.72 20.18
CA VAL A 108 9.24 12.74 20.75
C VAL A 108 8.66 12.22 22.05
N ILE A 109 8.97 12.91 23.16
CA ILE A 109 8.38 12.58 24.48
C ILE A 109 6.86 12.73 24.40
N GLY A 110 6.13 11.72 24.83
CA GLY A 110 4.68 11.71 24.87
C GLY A 110 4.11 12.86 25.72
N LYS A 111 2.95 13.37 25.32
CA LYS A 111 2.26 14.45 26.06
C LYS A 111 0.75 14.22 26.02
N ASP A 112 0.12 14.31 27.20
CA ASP A 112 -1.33 14.32 27.35
C ASP A 112 -1.88 15.75 27.15
N TYR A 113 -3.14 15.82 26.69
CA TYR A 113 -3.84 17.07 26.44
C TYR A 113 -5.23 17.04 27.06
N THR A 114 -5.64 18.17 27.65
CA THR A 114 -7.04 18.43 27.99
C THR A 114 -7.58 19.44 26.99
N ILE A 115 -8.71 19.10 26.34
CA ILE A 115 -9.30 19.86 25.25
C ILE A 115 -10.73 20.23 25.64
N SER A 116 -10.93 21.50 26.00
CA SER A 116 -12.27 22.03 26.30
C SER A 116 -12.95 22.55 25.03
N HIS A 117 -14.26 22.34 24.94
CA HIS A 117 -15.06 22.78 23.78
C HIS A 117 -16.53 23.02 24.17
N LYS A 118 -17.27 23.73 23.28
CA LYS A 118 -18.72 24.03 23.44
C LYS A 118 -19.59 23.35 22.41
N VAL A 119 -19.09 22.32 21.75
CA VAL A 119 -19.84 21.59 20.72
C VAL A 119 -20.90 20.73 21.40
N SER A 120 -22.13 20.80 20.89
CA SER A 120 -23.29 20.05 21.42
C SER A 120 -23.41 18.63 20.86
N ASP A 121 -22.77 18.35 19.74
CA ASP A 121 -22.81 17.03 19.10
C ASP A 121 -22.17 15.98 20.00
N ASP A 122 -22.71 14.78 20.03
CA ASP A 122 -22.20 13.68 20.87
C ASP A 122 -20.95 13.01 20.28
N ASN A 123 -20.74 13.15 18.98
CA ASN A 123 -19.60 12.55 18.29
C ASN A 123 -18.89 13.58 17.40
N THR A 124 -17.60 13.39 17.21
CA THR A 124 -16.76 14.16 16.30
C THR A 124 -15.90 13.23 15.45
N LYS A 125 -15.36 13.76 14.36
CA LYS A 125 -14.33 13.09 13.58
C LYS A 125 -12.95 13.44 14.10
N ILE A 126 -12.08 12.45 14.04
CA ILE A 126 -10.63 12.62 14.22
C ILE A 126 -9.91 12.01 13.03
N TRP A 127 -8.77 12.58 12.69
CA TRP A 127 -7.82 12.03 11.73
C TRP A 127 -6.50 11.75 12.44
N VAL A 128 -5.97 10.54 12.25
CA VAL A 128 -4.69 10.12 12.80
C VAL A 128 -3.76 9.78 11.65
N TRP A 129 -2.56 10.35 11.64
CA TRP A 129 -1.55 10.13 10.59
C TRP A 129 -0.15 10.26 11.14
N ASP A 130 0.80 9.70 10.40
CA ASP A 130 2.21 9.88 10.62
C ASP A 130 2.64 11.22 10.02
N TYR A 131 3.27 12.08 10.80
CA TYR A 131 3.76 13.37 10.32
C TYR A 131 5.27 13.36 10.00
N ALA A 132 5.92 12.19 10.09
CA ALA A 132 7.31 11.95 9.76
C ALA A 132 7.46 10.85 8.69
N ALA A 133 8.48 10.00 8.80
CA ALA A 133 8.75 8.93 7.84
C ALA A 133 7.83 7.73 8.05
N GLU A 134 7.33 7.15 6.94
CA GLU A 134 6.59 5.87 6.99
C GLU A 134 7.58 4.70 7.17
N ASP A 135 8.08 4.47 8.37
CA ASP A 135 9.10 3.46 8.68
C ASP A 135 8.53 2.14 9.22
N GLY A 136 7.23 2.06 9.40
CA GLY A 136 6.55 0.83 9.81
C GLY A 136 5.99 0.82 11.21
N ASP A 137 5.70 1.98 11.75
CA ASP A 137 5.04 2.18 13.04
C ASP A 137 3.61 1.67 13.08
N TYR A 138 3.24 1.06 14.20
CA TYR A 138 1.87 0.61 14.47
C TYR A 138 1.30 1.29 15.69
N VAL A 139 0.07 1.77 15.56
CA VAL A 139 -0.69 2.37 16.65
C VAL A 139 -2.09 1.73 16.78
N GLN A 140 -2.75 2.00 17.89
CA GLN A 140 -4.13 1.61 18.16
C GLN A 140 -4.87 2.78 18.82
N VAL A 141 -6.10 3.05 18.38
CA VAL A 141 -6.96 4.08 18.99
C VAL A 141 -7.90 3.45 20.00
N LEU A 142 -7.99 4.07 21.17
CA LEU A 142 -8.89 3.66 22.25
C LEU A 142 -9.79 4.84 22.64
N VAL A 143 -10.97 4.52 23.19
CA VAL A 143 -11.89 5.47 23.80
C VAL A 143 -12.19 4.97 25.21
N ASN A 144 -11.89 5.79 26.22
CA ASN A 144 -12.04 5.46 27.64
C ASN A 144 -11.39 4.09 27.99
N GLY A 145 -10.18 3.85 27.48
CA GLY A 145 -9.42 2.61 27.67
C GLY A 145 -9.88 1.43 26.81
N THR A 146 -10.97 1.56 26.05
CA THR A 146 -11.49 0.48 25.20
C THR A 146 -11.01 0.66 23.76
N PRO A 147 -10.31 -0.32 23.14
CA PRO A 147 -9.89 -0.24 21.76
C PRO A 147 -11.07 -0.13 20.78
N ILE A 148 -11.08 0.91 19.95
CA ILE A 148 -12.05 1.07 18.86
C ILE A 148 -11.48 0.63 17.52
N THR A 149 -10.17 0.37 17.46
CA THR A 149 -9.49 -0.16 16.27
C THR A 149 -8.70 -1.41 16.62
N LYS A 150 -8.41 -2.25 15.61
CA LYS A 150 -7.27 -3.16 15.68
C LYS A 150 -5.98 -2.35 15.52
N PRO A 151 -4.81 -2.85 15.97
CA PRO A 151 -3.53 -2.26 15.61
C PRO A 151 -3.42 -2.05 14.10
N PHE A 152 -2.91 -0.91 13.68
CA PHE A 152 -2.72 -0.59 12.26
C PHE A 152 -1.42 0.17 12.06
N MET A 153 -0.81 -0.06 10.89
CA MET A 153 0.33 0.74 10.46
C MET A 153 -0.13 2.17 10.22
N ILE A 154 0.50 3.11 10.91
CA ILE A 154 0.28 4.53 10.67
C ILE A 154 1.04 4.97 9.42
N LYS A 155 0.47 5.92 8.69
CA LYS A 155 0.99 6.44 7.43
C LYS A 155 0.77 7.92 7.32
N ASN A 156 1.44 8.57 6.38
CA ASN A 156 1.20 9.98 6.08
C ASN A 156 -0.24 10.21 5.59
N LYS A 157 -0.85 9.22 4.93
CA LYS A 157 -2.27 9.26 4.58
C LYS A 157 -3.14 9.14 5.83
N PRO A 158 -3.95 10.17 6.20
CA PRO A 158 -4.76 10.16 7.40
C PRO A 158 -5.81 9.05 7.41
N ARG A 159 -6.02 8.47 8.60
CA ARG A 159 -7.16 7.60 8.87
C ARG A 159 -8.19 8.35 9.70
N GLU A 160 -9.42 8.33 9.23
CA GLU A 160 -10.56 8.95 9.91
C GLU A 160 -11.23 7.96 10.85
N PHE A 161 -11.60 8.45 12.04
CA PHE A 161 -12.40 7.73 13.02
C PHE A 161 -13.48 8.66 13.59
N THR A 162 -14.61 8.09 14.00
CA THR A 162 -15.63 8.79 14.76
C THR A 162 -15.46 8.43 16.23
N VAL A 163 -15.39 9.46 17.09
CA VAL A 163 -15.20 9.32 18.54
C VAL A 163 -16.19 10.20 19.30
N PRO A 164 -16.49 9.89 20.58
CA PRO A 164 -17.30 10.81 21.41
C PRO A 164 -16.63 12.18 21.55
N THR A 165 -17.43 13.22 21.73
CA THR A 165 -16.94 14.58 22.03
C THR A 165 -16.58 14.76 23.52
N THR A 166 -16.80 13.77 24.37
CA THR A 166 -16.42 13.79 25.78
C THR A 166 -15.74 12.48 26.19
N GLY A 167 -14.82 12.53 27.15
CA GLY A 167 -14.06 11.38 27.61
C GLY A 167 -12.64 11.34 27.06
N ASP A 168 -11.97 10.22 27.26
CA ASP A 168 -10.57 10.05 26.92
C ASP A 168 -10.41 9.37 25.57
N ILE A 169 -9.76 10.05 24.63
CA ILE A 169 -9.29 9.48 23.38
C ILE A 169 -7.80 9.18 23.53
N GLN A 170 -7.41 7.94 23.28
CA GLN A 170 -6.02 7.51 23.50
C GLN A 170 -5.42 6.95 22.20
N VAL A 171 -4.14 7.28 21.96
CA VAL A 171 -3.35 6.67 20.90
C VAL A 171 -2.23 5.89 21.54
N LYS A 172 -2.28 4.57 21.38
CA LYS A 172 -1.32 3.62 21.96
C LYS A 172 -0.29 3.22 20.90
N GLY A 173 1.00 3.29 21.24
CA GLY A 173 2.08 2.70 20.47
C GLY A 173 2.05 1.17 20.59
N ILE A 174 2.07 0.48 19.46
CA ILE A 174 2.01 -0.99 19.41
C ILE A 174 3.33 -1.59 18.95
N LYS A 175 3.96 -0.95 17.97
CA LYS A 175 5.24 -1.39 17.41
C LYS A 175 5.95 -0.18 16.85
N ASP A 176 7.21 -0.04 17.20
CA ASP A 176 8.16 0.93 16.64
C ASP A 176 8.83 0.31 15.41
N GLY A 177 8.74 0.96 14.25
CA GLY A 177 9.42 0.59 13.01
C GLY A 177 10.88 1.01 12.99
N GLY A 178 11.23 2.05 13.77
CA GLY A 178 12.58 2.58 13.95
C GLY A 178 12.59 4.09 14.12
N GLY A 179 13.23 4.60 15.17
CA GLY A 179 13.35 6.04 15.42
C GLY A 179 12.35 6.60 16.44
N GLY A 180 11.37 5.82 16.87
CA GLY A 180 10.26 6.21 17.75
C GLY A 180 8.95 6.35 16.99
N ILE A 181 7.83 6.13 17.65
CA ILE A 181 6.51 6.25 17.04
C ILE A 181 6.07 7.70 17.05
N THR A 182 6.02 8.36 15.89
CA THR A 182 5.50 9.72 15.74
C THR A 182 4.11 9.70 15.12
N TYR A 183 3.19 10.50 15.64
CA TYR A 183 1.86 10.64 15.07
C TYR A 183 1.25 12.02 15.31
N ALA A 184 0.32 12.40 14.47
CA ALA A 184 -0.54 13.55 14.70
C ALA A 184 -2.02 13.11 14.76
N ILE A 185 -2.78 13.84 15.57
CA ILE A 185 -4.23 13.71 15.66
C ILE A 185 -4.88 15.08 15.43
N ARG A 186 -5.88 15.13 14.53
CA ARG A 186 -6.66 16.34 14.27
C ARG A 186 -8.10 16.11 14.67
N TYR A 187 -8.67 17.08 15.37
CA TYR A 187 -10.08 17.10 15.76
C TYR A 187 -10.88 18.00 14.82
N ASP A 188 -12.04 17.50 14.36
CA ASP A 188 -12.93 18.24 13.46
C ASP A 188 -13.50 19.47 14.15
N PHE A 189 -14.03 19.30 15.36
CA PHE A 189 -14.79 20.32 16.08
C PHE A 189 -14.01 21.63 16.36
N ASN A 190 -12.69 21.57 16.45
CA ASN A 190 -11.83 22.75 16.68
C ASN A 190 -10.79 22.96 15.59
N SER A 191 -10.78 22.11 14.57
CA SER A 191 -9.83 22.14 13.47
C SER A 191 -8.35 22.17 13.92
N THR A 192 -8.04 21.57 15.07
CA THR A 192 -6.71 21.60 15.67
C THR A 192 -6.00 20.26 15.50
N SER A 193 -4.76 20.33 15.05
CA SER A 193 -3.82 19.21 14.95
C SER A 193 -2.87 19.20 16.12
N TYR A 194 -2.68 18.05 16.76
CA TYR A 194 -1.74 17.81 17.85
C TYR A 194 -0.66 16.85 17.38
N PHE A 195 0.61 17.21 17.56
CA PHE A 195 1.77 16.43 17.11
C PHE A 195 2.41 15.76 18.32
N ASN A 196 2.56 14.45 18.29
CA ASN A 196 2.93 13.67 19.45
C ASN A 196 3.85 12.50 19.06
N GLY A 197 4.44 11.87 20.06
CA GLY A 197 5.11 10.61 19.97
C GLY A 197 4.69 9.70 21.11
N THR A 198 4.86 8.41 20.97
CA THR A 198 4.57 7.45 22.04
C THR A 198 5.52 6.26 21.97
N PRO A 199 6.14 5.84 23.06
CA PRO A 199 6.91 4.60 23.09
C PRO A 199 6.01 3.38 22.83
N GLU A 200 6.63 2.29 22.40
CA GLU A 200 5.93 1.00 22.26
C GLU A 200 5.36 0.55 23.62
N GLY A 201 4.09 0.18 23.63
CA GLY A 201 3.35 -0.25 24.81
C GLY A 201 2.68 0.88 25.60
N GLU A 202 3.11 2.13 25.44
CA GLU A 202 2.56 3.30 26.12
C GLU A 202 1.47 3.98 25.27
N PHE A 203 0.78 4.97 25.83
CA PHE A 203 -0.23 5.76 25.14
C PHE A 203 -0.23 7.20 25.62
N ASN A 204 -0.70 8.11 24.78
CA ASN A 204 -1.02 9.47 25.19
C ASN A 204 -2.55 9.66 25.20
N THR A 205 -3.02 10.49 26.12
CA THR A 205 -4.43 10.74 26.36
C THR A 205 -4.83 12.15 25.95
N TYR A 206 -5.95 12.24 25.27
CA TYR A 206 -6.63 13.50 24.91
C TYR A 206 -7.97 13.50 25.60
N THR A 207 -8.04 14.18 26.76
CA THR A 207 -9.27 14.28 27.57
C THR A 207 -10.15 15.39 27.00
N LEU A 208 -11.31 15.03 26.46
CA LEU A 208 -12.30 15.95 25.90
C LEU A 208 -13.32 16.36 26.96
N ILE A 209 -13.45 17.67 27.18
CA ILE A 209 -14.37 18.25 28.17
C ILE A 209 -15.33 19.22 27.50
N ARG A 210 -16.64 18.98 27.67
CA ARG A 210 -17.69 19.90 27.23
C ARG A 210 -17.94 20.94 28.32
N GLU A 211 -17.84 22.23 27.97
CA GLU A 211 -18.12 23.39 28.82
C GLU A 211 -19.55 23.90 28.67
#